data_c8bae9fa70f527b990830bcaad0433cc
#
_entry.id   c8bae9fa70f527b990830bcaad0433cc
#
_cell.length_a   1.000
_cell.length_b   1.000
_cell.length_c   1.000
_cell.angle_alpha   90.00
_cell.angle_beta   90.00
_cell.angle_gamma   90.00
#
_symmetry.space_group_name_H-M   'P 1'
#
loop_
_entity.id
_entity.type
_entity.pdbx_description
1 polymer ?
#
loop_
_entity_poly.entity_id
_entity_poly.type
_entity_poly.pdbx_seq_one_letter_code
_entity_poly.pdbx_strand_id
1 'polypeptide(L)'
;MTNQTKNSMLLMLCALIWGTAFVAQSAGSGMGAFSFLAGRSWMAVLVLIPTVKAFDALHHRQGRPDGKPKTAAERKQLLKAGLVCGTLLFLASAAQQLGITLDPSTAKAGFLTAMYVVLVPVFGLFLGRRGSAQLWVSMVVAVLGLYLLCMKNGFGGIESSDWLLLSCAVLFSFQIIAVDHFSPQVDGVRLSLAEFLVVSVESTAAALLFETPSAAQFAENALPILYCGIMSSGVAYTLQILGQRDLNPAIASLIMCLESVFSALGGWMLLHQNLSAREVFGCVLIFAAVVLAQLPLEMLHRAKKTT
;
A
#
# COMPACT_ATOMS: atom_id res chain seq x y z
N MET A 1 -15.28 1.91 -20.05
CA MET A 1 -14.88 2.01 -18.63
C MET A 1 -14.54 3.46 -18.33
N THR A 2 -15.08 4.03 -17.25
CA THR A 2 -14.70 5.36 -16.79
C THR A 2 -13.26 5.32 -16.23
N ASN A 3 -12.56 6.47 -16.23
CA ASN A 3 -11.21 6.54 -15.62
C ASN A 3 -11.24 6.13 -14.15
N GLN A 4 -12.29 6.50 -13.41
CA GLN A 4 -12.47 6.10 -12.02
C GLN A 4 -12.55 4.57 -11.86
N THR A 5 -13.33 3.87 -12.68
CA THR A 5 -13.43 2.40 -12.64
C THR A 5 -12.07 1.75 -12.90
N LYS A 6 -11.34 2.23 -13.91
CA LYS A 6 -10.00 1.74 -14.21
C LYS A 6 -9.05 1.90 -13.02
N ASN A 7 -9.02 3.09 -12.43
CA ASN A 7 -8.15 3.41 -11.30
C ASN A 7 -8.50 2.57 -10.05
N SER A 8 -9.80 2.39 -9.77
CA SER A 8 -10.25 1.49 -8.70
C SER A 8 -9.81 0.04 -8.92
N MET A 9 -9.86 -0.46 -10.16
CA MET A 9 -9.38 -1.81 -10.48
C MET A 9 -7.87 -1.97 -10.29
N LEU A 10 -7.07 -0.94 -10.63
CA LEU A 10 -5.63 -0.96 -10.38
C LEU A 10 -5.33 -1.04 -8.87
N LEU A 11 -6.08 -0.29 -8.05
CA LEU A 11 -5.93 -0.32 -6.59
C LEU A 11 -6.43 -1.64 -5.99
N MET A 12 -7.48 -2.25 -6.52
CA MET A 12 -7.92 -3.59 -6.10
C MET A 12 -6.86 -4.65 -6.39
N LEU A 13 -6.23 -4.59 -7.57
CA LEU A 13 -5.12 -5.49 -7.91
C LEU A 13 -3.91 -5.24 -7.01
N CYS A 14 -3.61 -3.97 -6.69
CA CYS A 14 -2.60 -3.60 -5.71
C CYS A 14 -2.90 -4.24 -4.35
N ALA A 15 -4.12 -4.09 -3.84
CA ALA A 15 -4.57 -4.67 -2.57
C ALA A 15 -4.47 -6.21 -2.55
N LEU A 16 -4.80 -6.88 -3.67
CA LEU A 16 -4.66 -8.33 -3.81
C LEU A 16 -3.20 -8.77 -3.67
N ILE A 17 -2.28 -8.08 -4.33
CA ILE A 17 -0.85 -8.38 -4.26
C ILE A 17 -0.31 -8.13 -2.85
N TRP A 18 -0.70 -7.01 -2.22
CA TRP A 18 -0.26 -6.70 -0.86
C TRP A 18 -0.82 -7.66 0.18
N GLY A 19 -2.08 -8.10 0.02
CA GLY A 19 -2.66 -9.11 0.91
C GLY A 19 -1.84 -10.41 0.96
N THR A 20 -1.37 -10.87 -0.18
CA THR A 20 -0.48 -12.05 -0.24
C THR A 20 0.96 -11.74 0.19
N ALA A 21 1.41 -10.48 0.07
CA ALA A 21 2.74 -10.07 0.47
C ALA A 21 2.97 -10.10 2.00
N PHE A 22 1.93 -9.94 2.82
CA PHE A 22 2.06 -10.08 4.28
C PHE A 22 2.58 -11.47 4.68
N VAL A 23 2.14 -12.52 3.99
CA VAL A 23 2.64 -13.89 4.24
C VAL A 23 4.13 -13.98 3.91
N ALA A 24 4.56 -13.41 2.79
CA ALA A 24 5.97 -13.41 2.40
C ALA A 24 6.83 -12.54 3.35
N GLN A 25 6.33 -11.39 3.81
CA GLN A 25 7.01 -10.56 4.80
C GLN A 25 7.18 -11.26 6.15
N SER A 26 6.16 -11.98 6.61
CA SER A 26 6.24 -12.80 7.82
C SER A 26 7.22 -13.95 7.67
N ALA A 27 7.26 -14.62 6.50
CA ALA A 27 8.24 -15.67 6.21
C ALA A 27 9.68 -15.13 6.20
N GLY A 28 9.87 -13.86 5.79
CA GLY A 28 11.18 -13.18 5.80
C GLY A 28 11.56 -12.53 7.13
N SER A 29 10.75 -12.64 8.18
CA SER A 29 11.00 -12.00 9.48
C SER A 29 12.20 -12.58 10.26
N GLY A 30 12.75 -13.70 9.82
CA GLY A 30 13.96 -14.30 10.40
C GLY A 30 15.26 -13.56 10.08
N MET A 31 15.25 -12.62 9.11
CA MET A 31 16.38 -11.72 8.84
C MET A 31 16.06 -10.30 9.36
N GLY A 32 17.10 -9.44 9.45
CA GLY A 32 16.94 -8.06 9.88
C GLY A 32 15.93 -7.29 9.03
N ALA A 33 15.11 -6.47 9.65
CA ALA A 33 14.02 -5.74 9.01
C ALA A 33 14.51 -4.80 7.89
N PHE A 34 15.61 -4.09 8.13
CA PHE A 34 16.21 -3.19 7.14
C PHE A 34 16.90 -3.98 6.01
N SER A 35 17.56 -5.10 6.33
CA SER A 35 18.17 -5.99 5.34
C SER A 35 17.11 -6.59 4.40
N PHE A 36 15.99 -7.05 4.95
CA PHE A 36 14.86 -7.52 4.15
C PHE A 36 14.30 -6.41 3.26
N LEU A 37 14.08 -5.22 3.83
CA LEU A 37 13.58 -4.06 3.11
C LEU A 37 14.55 -3.61 2.00
N ALA A 38 15.85 -3.61 2.24
CA ALA A 38 16.87 -3.33 1.23
C ALA A 38 16.82 -4.35 0.09
N GLY A 39 16.83 -5.64 0.41
CA GLY A 39 16.79 -6.72 -0.58
C GLY A 39 15.58 -6.60 -1.51
N ARG A 40 14.36 -6.48 -0.96
CA ARG A 40 13.14 -6.36 -1.76
C ARG A 40 13.09 -5.08 -2.58
N SER A 41 13.63 -3.97 -2.05
CA SER A 41 13.61 -2.67 -2.74
C SER A 41 14.60 -2.63 -3.91
N TRP A 42 15.79 -3.19 -3.78
CA TRP A 42 16.69 -3.36 -4.92
C TRP A 42 16.13 -4.27 -5.99
N MET A 43 15.41 -5.34 -5.63
CA MET A 43 14.70 -6.18 -6.60
C MET A 43 13.61 -5.38 -7.35
N ALA A 44 12.89 -4.50 -6.64
CA ALA A 44 11.95 -3.60 -7.29
C ALA A 44 12.63 -2.67 -8.31
N VAL A 45 13.76 -2.06 -7.94
CA VAL A 45 14.55 -1.21 -8.86
C VAL A 45 14.98 -1.97 -10.11
N LEU A 46 15.48 -3.22 -9.94
CA LEU A 46 15.88 -4.07 -11.06
C LEU A 46 14.74 -4.37 -12.03
N VAL A 47 13.52 -4.51 -11.54
CA VAL A 47 12.32 -4.72 -12.36
C VAL A 47 11.81 -3.41 -12.96
N LEU A 48 11.85 -2.30 -12.20
CA LEU A 48 11.32 -1.01 -12.65
C LEU A 48 12.16 -0.37 -13.76
N ILE A 49 13.48 -0.58 -13.76
CA ILE A 49 14.36 -0.07 -14.84
C ILE A 49 13.90 -0.58 -16.22
N PRO A 50 13.79 -1.89 -16.48
CA PRO A 50 13.28 -2.38 -17.78
C PRO A 50 11.80 -1.99 -17.99
N THR A 51 10.99 -1.91 -16.94
CA THR A 51 9.59 -1.49 -17.03
C THR A 51 9.47 -0.06 -17.57
N VAL A 52 10.24 0.89 -17.05
CA VAL A 52 10.28 2.27 -17.61
C VAL A 52 10.65 2.28 -19.09
N LYS A 53 11.68 1.50 -19.48
CA LYS A 53 12.08 1.40 -20.89
C LYS A 53 10.99 0.79 -21.77
N ALA A 54 10.29 -0.23 -21.28
CA ALA A 54 9.17 -0.87 -21.99
C ALA A 54 7.99 0.09 -22.19
N PHE A 55 7.65 0.87 -21.15
CA PHE A 55 6.61 1.90 -21.24
C PHE A 55 6.99 3.03 -22.23
N ASP A 56 8.25 3.49 -22.23
CA ASP A 56 8.74 4.45 -23.21
C ASP A 56 8.58 3.92 -24.64
N ALA A 57 8.99 2.68 -24.89
CA ALA A 57 8.86 2.04 -26.20
C ALA A 57 7.38 1.89 -26.61
N LEU A 58 6.50 1.56 -25.68
CA LEU A 58 5.06 1.45 -25.94
C LEU A 58 4.45 2.83 -26.27
N HIS A 59 4.77 3.87 -25.50
CA HIS A 59 4.32 5.23 -25.76
C HIS A 59 4.79 5.72 -27.12
N HIS A 60 6.06 5.47 -27.47
CA HIS A 60 6.61 5.82 -28.79
C HIS A 60 5.84 5.13 -29.93
N ARG A 61 5.53 3.83 -29.79
CA ARG A 61 4.73 3.08 -30.78
C ARG A 61 3.30 3.61 -30.93
N GLN A 62 2.74 4.17 -29.85
CA GLN A 62 1.37 4.72 -29.82
C GLN A 62 1.33 6.22 -30.20
N GLY A 63 2.46 6.83 -30.57
CA GLY A 63 2.55 8.26 -30.84
C GLY A 63 2.28 9.15 -29.62
N ARG A 64 2.37 8.60 -28.41
CA ARG A 64 2.21 9.33 -27.15
C ARG A 64 3.56 9.89 -26.68
N PRO A 65 3.57 11.04 -25.99
CA PRO A 65 4.81 11.54 -25.40
C PRO A 65 5.39 10.53 -24.42
N ASP A 66 6.71 10.29 -24.53
CA ASP A 66 7.45 9.56 -23.51
C ASP A 66 7.39 10.35 -22.19
N GLY A 67 7.19 9.70 -21.05
CA GLY A 67 7.12 10.35 -19.73
C GLY A 67 8.46 10.93 -19.25
N LYS A 68 9.45 11.12 -20.14
CA LYS A 68 10.79 11.63 -19.81
C LYS A 68 10.75 13.11 -19.45
N PRO A 69 11.34 13.50 -18.32
CA PRO A 69 11.49 14.91 -17.99
C PRO A 69 12.44 15.57 -18.99
N LYS A 70 11.93 16.57 -19.71
CA LYS A 70 12.65 17.27 -20.79
C LYS A 70 13.41 18.50 -20.26
N THR A 71 12.87 19.13 -19.22
CA THR A 71 13.44 20.33 -18.63
C THR A 71 14.13 20.06 -17.29
N ALA A 72 15.03 20.95 -16.88
CA ALA A 72 15.65 20.88 -15.55
C ALA A 72 14.60 21.00 -14.42
N ALA A 73 13.53 21.76 -14.64
CA ALA A 73 12.43 21.92 -13.69
C ALA A 73 11.67 20.59 -13.51
N GLU A 74 11.33 19.90 -14.61
CA GLU A 74 10.68 18.58 -14.54
C GLU A 74 11.53 17.50 -13.86
N ARG A 75 12.86 17.52 -14.14
CA ARG A 75 13.81 16.63 -13.45
C ARG A 75 13.86 16.91 -11.94
N LYS A 76 13.92 18.17 -11.55
CA LYS A 76 13.89 18.58 -10.15
C LYS A 76 12.58 18.17 -9.47
N GLN A 77 11.45 18.29 -10.18
CA GLN A 77 10.14 17.88 -9.67
C GLN A 77 10.07 16.36 -9.47
N LEU A 78 10.55 15.56 -10.43
CA LEU A 78 10.61 14.10 -10.28
C LEU A 78 11.52 13.67 -9.12
N LEU A 79 12.69 14.30 -8.98
CA LEU A 79 13.60 14.03 -7.86
C LEU A 79 12.98 14.40 -6.51
N LYS A 80 12.32 15.56 -6.42
CA LYS A 80 11.59 15.98 -5.21
C LYS A 80 10.48 15.00 -4.87
N ALA A 81 9.67 14.62 -5.86
CA ALA A 81 8.59 13.66 -5.68
C ALA A 81 9.12 12.29 -5.21
N GLY A 82 10.15 11.77 -5.88
CA GLY A 82 10.81 10.51 -5.50
C GLY A 82 11.41 10.55 -4.09
N LEU A 83 12.06 11.64 -3.72
CA LEU A 83 12.64 11.80 -2.39
C LEU A 83 11.55 11.84 -1.31
N VAL A 84 10.52 12.66 -1.47
CA VAL A 84 9.44 12.79 -0.47
C VAL A 84 8.65 11.49 -0.35
N CYS A 85 8.18 10.94 -1.47
CA CYS A 85 7.41 9.68 -1.44
C CYS A 85 8.28 8.51 -0.97
N GLY A 86 9.53 8.43 -1.44
CA GLY A 86 10.46 7.35 -1.08
C GLY A 86 10.85 7.36 0.38
N THR A 87 11.19 8.50 0.96
CA THR A 87 11.51 8.59 2.40
C THR A 87 10.30 8.24 3.27
N LEU A 88 9.10 8.74 2.92
CA LEU A 88 7.88 8.36 3.63
C LEU A 88 7.60 6.86 3.53
N LEU A 89 7.81 6.28 2.33
CA LEU A 89 7.65 4.85 2.10
C LEU A 89 8.70 4.03 2.87
N PHE A 90 9.96 4.48 2.90
CA PHE A 90 11.01 3.83 3.70
C PHE A 90 10.64 3.80 5.18
N LEU A 91 10.30 4.95 5.75
CA LEU A 91 9.94 5.06 7.17
C LEU A 91 8.72 4.20 7.52
N ALA A 92 7.67 4.23 6.68
CA ALA A 92 6.47 3.43 6.86
C ALA A 92 6.78 1.93 6.79
N SER A 93 7.51 1.50 5.75
CA SER A 93 7.85 0.09 5.54
C SER A 93 8.84 -0.43 6.59
N ALA A 94 9.76 0.40 7.06
CA ALA A 94 10.66 0.06 8.15
C ALA A 94 9.90 -0.15 9.47
N ALA A 95 9.01 0.78 9.82
CA ALA A 95 8.17 0.64 11.01
C ALA A 95 7.26 -0.60 10.93
N GLN A 96 6.69 -0.89 9.74
CA GLN A 96 5.89 -2.09 9.51
C GLN A 96 6.70 -3.36 9.69
N GLN A 97 7.87 -3.46 9.03
CA GLN A 97 8.69 -4.68 9.08
C GLN A 97 9.26 -4.92 10.47
N LEU A 98 9.67 -3.86 11.19
CA LEU A 98 10.08 -3.95 12.59
C LEU A 98 8.92 -4.43 13.48
N GLY A 99 7.71 -3.90 13.30
CA GLY A 99 6.52 -4.36 14.01
C GLY A 99 6.23 -5.84 13.77
N ILE A 100 6.28 -6.30 12.51
CA ILE A 100 6.09 -7.72 12.14
C ILE A 100 7.20 -8.61 12.70
N THR A 101 8.43 -8.12 12.80
CA THR A 101 9.56 -8.88 13.37
C THR A 101 9.39 -9.06 14.88
N LEU A 102 8.85 -8.07 15.58
CA LEU A 102 8.59 -8.13 17.03
C LEU A 102 7.34 -8.97 17.37
N ASP A 103 6.29 -8.88 16.58
CA ASP A 103 5.08 -9.67 16.69
C ASP A 103 4.67 -10.21 15.31
N PRO A 104 4.91 -11.51 15.04
CA PRO A 104 4.62 -12.12 13.74
C PRO A 104 3.12 -12.31 13.48
N SER A 105 2.24 -11.79 14.33
CA SER A 105 0.79 -11.80 14.12
C SER A 105 0.40 -10.95 12.91
N THR A 106 0.34 -11.57 11.73
CA THR A 106 -0.02 -10.92 10.46
C THR A 106 -1.39 -10.26 10.50
N ALA A 107 -2.33 -10.82 11.27
CA ALA A 107 -3.67 -10.27 11.45
C ALA A 107 -3.65 -8.93 12.21
N LYS A 108 -2.91 -8.87 13.34
CA LYS A 108 -2.77 -7.65 14.13
C LYS A 108 -2.00 -6.57 13.35
N ALA A 109 -0.93 -6.98 12.67
CA ALA A 109 -0.16 -6.09 11.80
C ALA A 109 -1.03 -5.52 10.66
N GLY A 110 -1.82 -6.36 9.99
CA GLY A 110 -2.75 -5.94 8.95
C GLY A 110 -3.81 -4.96 9.45
N PHE A 111 -4.40 -5.21 10.64
CA PHE A 111 -5.38 -4.30 11.23
C PHE A 111 -4.79 -2.93 11.55
N LEU A 112 -3.67 -2.91 12.29
CA LEU A 112 -3.07 -1.65 12.75
C LEU A 112 -2.51 -0.83 11.58
N THR A 113 -1.87 -1.48 10.61
CA THR A 113 -1.43 -0.81 9.37
C THR A 113 -2.62 -0.22 8.60
N ALA A 114 -3.71 -0.99 8.44
CA ALA A 114 -4.89 -0.54 7.70
C ALA A 114 -5.63 0.65 8.35
N MET A 115 -5.23 1.08 9.56
CA MET A 115 -5.75 2.32 10.15
C MET A 115 -5.45 3.56 9.32
N TYR A 116 -4.56 3.50 8.34
CA TYR A 116 -4.41 4.57 7.34
C TYR A 116 -5.75 4.91 6.64
N VAL A 117 -6.70 3.98 6.58
CA VAL A 117 -8.05 4.23 6.02
C VAL A 117 -8.80 5.34 6.75
N VAL A 118 -8.57 5.50 8.05
CA VAL A 118 -9.12 6.58 8.88
C VAL A 118 -8.23 7.82 8.82
N LEU A 119 -6.91 7.61 8.90
CA LEU A 119 -5.95 8.70 9.01
C LEU A 119 -5.86 9.54 7.72
N VAL A 120 -5.92 8.91 6.54
CA VAL A 120 -5.88 9.63 5.25
C VAL A 120 -6.97 10.70 5.14
N PRO A 121 -8.28 10.39 5.31
CA PRO A 121 -9.31 11.41 5.26
C PRO A 121 -9.24 12.40 6.43
N VAL A 122 -8.82 11.97 7.63
CA VAL A 122 -8.62 12.88 8.77
C VAL A 122 -7.53 13.91 8.44
N PHE A 123 -6.36 13.50 7.94
CA PHE A 123 -5.33 14.42 7.48
C PHE A 123 -5.78 15.25 6.28
N GLY A 124 -6.61 14.67 5.41
CA GLY A 124 -7.23 15.38 4.30
C GLY A 124 -8.07 16.59 4.74
N LEU A 125 -8.74 16.53 5.90
CA LEU A 125 -9.48 17.67 6.45
C LEU A 125 -8.55 18.86 6.75
N PHE A 126 -7.37 18.61 7.33
CA PHE A 126 -6.36 19.66 7.59
C PHE A 126 -5.80 20.26 6.29
N LEU A 127 -5.88 19.53 5.18
CA LEU A 127 -5.51 20.02 3.84
C LEU A 127 -6.70 20.66 3.09
N GLY A 128 -7.80 20.96 3.80
CA GLY A 128 -9.00 21.59 3.23
C GLY A 128 -9.89 20.66 2.40
N ARG A 129 -9.63 19.35 2.39
CA ARG A 129 -10.47 18.37 1.67
C ARG A 129 -11.67 17.99 2.53
N ARG A 130 -12.86 18.12 1.99
CA ARG A 130 -14.10 17.74 2.68
C ARG A 130 -14.50 16.33 2.26
N GLY A 131 -14.66 15.42 3.23
CA GLY A 131 -15.25 14.10 3.00
C GLY A 131 -16.78 14.18 2.97
N SER A 132 -17.43 13.41 2.08
CA SER A 132 -18.88 13.24 2.14
C SER A 132 -19.29 12.40 3.36
N ALA A 133 -20.53 12.56 3.82
CA ALA A 133 -21.09 11.72 4.89
C ALA A 133 -21.00 10.21 4.54
N GLN A 134 -21.23 9.90 3.26
CA GLN A 134 -21.09 8.53 2.71
C GLN A 134 -19.67 7.97 2.93
N LEU A 135 -18.63 8.77 2.68
CA LEU A 135 -17.25 8.37 2.90
C LEU A 135 -16.98 8.07 4.39
N TRP A 136 -17.46 8.93 5.29
CA TRP A 136 -17.31 8.72 6.74
C TRP A 136 -18.03 7.46 7.23
N VAL A 137 -19.25 7.21 6.76
CA VAL A 137 -19.98 5.97 7.06
C VAL A 137 -19.22 4.76 6.52
N SER A 138 -18.72 4.82 5.29
CA SER A 138 -17.93 3.73 4.69
C SER A 138 -16.67 3.44 5.52
N MET A 139 -15.98 4.45 6.04
CA MET A 139 -14.83 4.27 6.91
C MET A 139 -15.18 3.55 8.21
N VAL A 140 -16.26 3.96 8.88
CA VAL A 140 -16.71 3.31 10.12
C VAL A 140 -17.01 1.83 9.84
N VAL A 141 -17.72 1.54 8.75
CA VAL A 141 -18.04 0.16 8.35
C VAL A 141 -16.77 -0.63 8.04
N ALA A 142 -15.78 -0.02 7.35
CA ALA A 142 -14.50 -0.67 7.04
C ALA A 142 -13.70 -0.99 8.32
N VAL A 143 -13.62 -0.05 9.27
CA VAL A 143 -12.92 -0.26 10.55
C VAL A 143 -13.58 -1.37 11.37
N LEU A 144 -14.91 -1.40 11.42
CA LEU A 144 -15.63 -2.49 12.07
C LEU A 144 -15.34 -3.84 11.40
N GLY A 145 -15.33 -3.86 10.07
CA GLY A 145 -14.97 -5.05 9.30
C GLY A 145 -13.53 -5.52 9.56
N LEU A 146 -12.57 -4.59 9.55
CA LEU A 146 -11.17 -4.87 9.89
C LEU A 146 -11.02 -5.42 11.32
N TYR A 147 -11.72 -4.82 12.28
CA TYR A 147 -11.73 -5.31 13.65
C TYR A 147 -12.25 -6.74 13.77
N LEU A 148 -13.36 -7.05 13.11
CA LEU A 148 -13.93 -8.38 13.12
C LEU A 148 -13.04 -9.41 12.42
N LEU A 149 -12.36 -9.00 11.34
CA LEU A 149 -11.46 -9.86 10.56
C LEU A 149 -10.17 -10.15 11.29
N CYS A 150 -9.52 -9.14 11.84
CA CYS A 150 -8.13 -9.24 12.30
C CYS A 150 -8.00 -9.47 13.80
N MET A 151 -8.94 -8.98 14.62
CA MET A 151 -8.80 -8.95 16.09
C MET A 151 -9.57 -10.08 16.77
N LYS A 152 -9.11 -11.33 16.64
CA LYS A 152 -9.78 -12.53 17.19
C LYS A 152 -9.97 -12.48 18.71
N ASN A 153 -8.95 -12.05 19.43
CA ASN A 153 -8.88 -12.09 20.91
C ASN A 153 -9.00 -10.71 21.56
N GLY A 154 -9.47 -9.69 20.81
CA GLY A 154 -9.46 -8.30 21.28
C GLY A 154 -8.05 -7.69 21.32
N PHE A 155 -7.87 -6.59 22.02
CA PHE A 155 -6.60 -5.86 22.04
C PHE A 155 -5.56 -6.40 23.04
N GLY A 156 -5.84 -7.38 23.86
CA GLY A 156 -4.90 -8.08 24.74
C GLY A 156 -3.95 -7.23 25.63
N GLY A 157 -3.70 -6.01 25.28
CA GLY A 157 -2.71 -5.05 25.80
C GLY A 157 -2.01 -4.35 24.65
N ILE A 158 -1.45 -3.16 24.88
CA ILE A 158 -0.67 -2.41 23.87
C ILE A 158 0.80 -2.77 24.05
N GLU A 159 1.40 -3.36 23.02
CA GLU A 159 2.80 -3.76 22.97
C GLU A 159 3.66 -2.78 22.14
N SER A 160 4.98 -2.91 22.23
CA SER A 160 5.90 -2.06 21.45
C SER A 160 5.71 -2.24 19.93
N SER A 161 5.36 -3.44 19.47
CA SER A 161 5.00 -3.73 18.08
C SER A 161 3.79 -2.91 17.61
N ASP A 162 2.80 -2.69 18.49
CA ASP A 162 1.58 -1.95 18.15
C ASP A 162 1.88 -0.46 17.87
N TRP A 163 2.76 0.14 18.66
CA TRP A 163 3.20 1.52 18.44
C TRP A 163 3.94 1.67 17.12
N LEU A 164 4.77 0.69 16.74
CA LEU A 164 5.45 0.69 15.43
C LEU A 164 4.43 0.57 14.29
N LEU A 165 3.45 -0.31 14.41
CA LEU A 165 2.42 -0.50 13.39
C LEU A 165 1.46 0.70 13.28
N LEU A 166 1.12 1.35 14.39
CA LEU A 166 0.36 2.60 14.36
C LEU A 166 1.17 3.75 13.74
N SER A 167 2.46 3.85 14.07
CA SER A 167 3.37 4.80 13.43
C SER A 167 3.48 4.55 11.92
N CYS A 168 3.55 3.29 11.52
CA CYS A 168 3.50 2.87 10.12
C CYS A 168 2.20 3.37 9.44
N ALA A 169 1.03 3.21 10.07
CA ALA A 169 -0.24 3.70 9.52
C ALA A 169 -0.25 5.22 9.31
N VAL A 170 0.33 5.98 10.25
CA VAL A 170 0.51 7.44 10.11
C VAL A 170 1.40 7.76 8.92
N LEU A 171 2.55 7.10 8.81
CA LEU A 171 3.53 7.33 7.74
C LEU A 171 3.00 6.93 6.37
N PHE A 172 2.29 5.79 6.26
CA PHE A 172 1.60 5.43 5.02
C PHE A 172 0.51 6.43 4.65
N SER A 173 -0.19 7.00 5.63
CA SER A 173 -1.18 8.05 5.34
C SER A 173 -0.54 9.26 4.69
N PHE A 174 0.62 9.68 5.17
CA PHE A 174 1.38 10.76 4.54
C PHE A 174 1.93 10.36 3.17
N GLN A 175 2.40 9.13 2.99
CA GLN A 175 2.85 8.61 1.70
C GLN A 175 1.71 8.61 0.68
N ILE A 176 0.52 8.12 1.04
CA ILE A 176 -0.67 8.13 0.18
C ILE A 176 -1.03 9.55 -0.25
N ILE A 177 -1.01 10.52 0.68
CA ILE A 177 -1.28 11.93 0.38
C ILE A 177 -0.18 12.54 -0.50
N ALA A 178 1.09 12.18 -0.27
CA ALA A 178 2.20 12.64 -1.09
C ALA A 178 2.11 12.10 -2.52
N VAL A 179 1.80 10.82 -2.69
CA VAL A 179 1.57 10.19 -4.01
C VAL A 179 0.40 10.89 -4.73
N ASP A 180 -0.71 11.15 -4.04
CA ASP A 180 -1.84 11.89 -4.61
C ASP A 180 -1.42 13.29 -5.10
N HIS A 181 -0.58 13.98 -4.33
CA HIS A 181 -0.08 15.30 -4.70
C HIS A 181 0.87 15.25 -5.91
N PHE A 182 1.80 14.31 -5.96
CA PHE A 182 2.86 14.28 -6.97
C PHE A 182 2.51 13.49 -8.24
N SER A 183 1.68 12.44 -8.15
CA SER A 183 1.38 11.57 -9.30
C SER A 183 0.75 12.28 -10.52
N PRO A 184 -0.03 13.37 -10.38
CA PRO A 184 -0.49 14.14 -11.54
C PRO A 184 0.61 14.98 -12.21
N GLN A 185 1.70 15.27 -11.49
CA GLN A 185 2.75 16.21 -11.90
C GLN A 185 3.92 15.55 -12.60
N VAL A 186 4.06 14.21 -12.47
CA VAL A 186 5.18 13.43 -13.02
C VAL A 186 4.69 12.14 -13.64
N ASP A 187 5.55 11.48 -14.42
CA ASP A 187 5.23 10.14 -14.90
C ASP A 187 5.21 9.12 -13.74
N GLY A 188 4.11 8.37 -13.62
CA GLY A 188 3.87 7.49 -12.47
C GLY A 188 4.85 6.32 -12.38
N VAL A 189 5.28 5.74 -13.52
CA VAL A 189 6.24 4.62 -13.52
C VAL A 189 7.63 5.10 -13.13
N ARG A 190 8.00 6.33 -13.58
CA ARG A 190 9.26 6.97 -13.18
C ARG A 190 9.25 7.41 -11.73
N LEU A 191 8.08 7.84 -11.22
CA LEU A 191 7.92 8.15 -9.81
C LEU A 191 8.15 6.88 -8.97
N SER A 192 7.57 5.74 -9.36
CA SER A 192 7.79 4.46 -8.68
C SER A 192 9.28 4.07 -8.67
N LEU A 193 9.97 4.21 -9.80
CA LEU A 193 11.41 3.95 -9.86
C LEU A 193 12.20 4.90 -8.93
N ALA A 194 11.90 6.19 -8.95
CA ALA A 194 12.58 7.18 -8.10
C ALA A 194 12.31 6.93 -6.60
N GLU A 195 11.08 6.59 -6.25
CA GLU A 195 10.66 6.23 -4.90
C GLU A 195 11.45 5.00 -4.39
N PHE A 196 11.50 3.92 -5.19
CA PHE A 196 12.23 2.71 -4.79
C PHE A 196 13.75 2.86 -4.81
N LEU A 197 14.31 3.73 -5.63
CA LEU A 197 15.74 4.09 -5.52
C LEU A 197 16.04 4.72 -4.15
N VAL A 198 15.20 5.65 -3.68
CA VAL A 198 15.35 6.26 -2.35
C VAL A 198 15.21 5.21 -1.26
N VAL A 199 14.14 4.41 -1.29
CA VAL A 199 13.93 3.33 -0.31
C VAL A 199 15.11 2.37 -0.27
N SER A 200 15.67 1.99 -1.43
CA SER A 200 16.81 1.07 -1.51
C SER A 200 18.06 1.65 -0.86
N VAL A 201 18.35 2.92 -1.09
CA VAL A 201 19.51 3.60 -0.51
C VAL A 201 19.33 3.75 1.01
N GLU A 202 18.18 4.26 1.45
CA GLU A 202 17.90 4.50 2.87
C GLU A 202 17.86 3.19 3.68
N SER A 203 17.23 2.14 3.15
CA SER A 203 17.18 0.84 3.80
C SER A 203 18.55 0.14 3.83
N THR A 204 19.36 0.29 2.77
CA THR A 204 20.72 -0.23 2.77
C THR A 204 21.58 0.49 3.81
N ALA A 205 21.50 1.81 3.90
CA ALA A 205 22.21 2.58 4.92
C ALA A 205 21.78 2.16 6.34
N ALA A 206 20.46 1.99 6.57
CA ALA A 206 19.95 1.53 7.86
C ALA A 206 20.41 0.10 8.19
N ALA A 207 20.38 -0.82 7.20
CA ALA A 207 20.85 -2.18 7.39
C ALA A 207 22.33 -2.24 7.79
N LEU A 208 23.19 -1.44 7.14
CA LEU A 208 24.62 -1.37 7.46
C LEU A 208 24.90 -0.73 8.81
N LEU A 209 24.04 0.20 9.28
CA LEU A 209 24.22 0.89 10.55
C LEU A 209 23.69 0.11 11.76
N PHE A 210 22.58 -0.64 11.59
CA PHE A 210 21.85 -1.24 12.71
C PHE A 210 21.81 -2.77 12.67
N GLU A 211 22.22 -3.39 11.57
CA GLU A 211 22.19 -4.84 11.38
C GLU A 211 23.51 -5.37 10.83
N THR A 212 23.65 -6.68 10.79
CA THR A 212 24.82 -7.38 10.20
C THR A 212 24.35 -8.23 9.01
N PRO A 213 24.09 -7.61 7.84
CA PRO A 213 23.60 -8.35 6.67
C PRO A 213 24.61 -9.40 6.23
N SER A 214 24.15 -10.62 5.94
CA SER A 214 25.00 -11.69 5.43
C SER A 214 24.43 -12.30 4.14
N ALA A 215 25.31 -12.77 3.25
CA ALA A 215 24.87 -13.41 2.01
C ALA A 215 24.02 -14.67 2.26
N ALA A 216 24.29 -15.39 3.36
CA ALA A 216 23.52 -16.56 3.77
C ALA A 216 22.05 -16.18 4.08
N GLN A 217 21.81 -15.12 4.86
CA GLN A 217 20.47 -14.62 5.17
C GLN A 217 19.69 -14.24 3.90
N PHE A 218 20.34 -13.58 2.93
CA PHE A 218 19.72 -13.26 1.64
C PHE A 218 19.37 -14.50 0.83
N ALA A 219 20.23 -15.51 0.82
CA ALA A 219 19.99 -16.78 0.12
C ALA A 219 18.83 -17.57 0.75
N GLU A 220 18.78 -17.67 2.08
CA GLU A 220 17.71 -18.35 2.83
C GLU A 220 16.35 -17.66 2.64
N ASN A 221 16.33 -16.34 2.52
CA ASN A 221 15.13 -15.54 2.36
C ASN A 221 14.89 -15.07 0.91
N ALA A 222 15.55 -15.73 -0.08
CA ALA A 222 15.48 -15.31 -1.48
C ALA A 222 14.05 -15.29 -2.03
N LEU A 223 13.23 -16.31 -1.74
CA LEU A 223 11.86 -16.40 -2.23
C LEU A 223 10.95 -15.27 -1.67
N PRO A 224 10.88 -15.02 -0.35
CA PRO A 224 10.20 -13.86 0.20
C PRO A 224 10.69 -12.52 -0.38
N ILE A 225 12.00 -12.33 -0.52
CA ILE A 225 12.59 -11.11 -1.08
C ILE A 225 12.19 -10.92 -2.54
N LEU A 226 12.27 -11.97 -3.37
CA LEU A 226 11.87 -11.90 -4.77
C LEU A 226 10.39 -11.60 -4.93
N TYR A 227 9.53 -12.30 -4.18
CA TYR A 227 8.10 -12.04 -4.24
C TYR A 227 7.76 -10.61 -3.81
N CYS A 228 8.24 -10.18 -2.64
CA CYS A 228 8.00 -8.84 -2.13
C CYS A 228 8.65 -7.77 -3.01
N GLY A 229 9.81 -8.03 -3.59
CA GLY A 229 10.50 -7.10 -4.47
C GLY A 229 9.81 -6.92 -5.81
N ILE A 230 9.49 -8.01 -6.50
CA ILE A 230 8.89 -7.96 -7.83
C ILE A 230 7.42 -7.58 -7.75
N MET A 231 6.62 -8.35 -6.99
CA MET A 231 5.17 -8.20 -6.99
C MET A 231 4.72 -7.06 -6.08
N SER A 232 5.14 -7.05 -4.81
CA SER A 232 4.68 -6.04 -3.86
C SER A 232 5.33 -4.68 -4.13
N SER A 233 6.65 -4.62 -4.22
CA SER A 233 7.38 -3.35 -4.40
C SER A 233 7.36 -2.86 -5.84
N GLY A 234 7.70 -3.71 -6.81
CA GLY A 234 7.76 -3.31 -8.23
C GLY A 234 6.38 -3.09 -8.84
N VAL A 235 5.49 -4.08 -8.75
CA VAL A 235 4.19 -4.03 -9.43
C VAL A 235 3.17 -3.26 -8.59
N ALA A 236 2.91 -3.66 -7.34
CA ALA A 236 1.77 -3.12 -6.59
C ALA A 236 1.93 -1.64 -6.26
N TYR A 237 3.11 -1.14 -5.84
CA TYR A 237 3.32 0.30 -5.63
C TYR A 237 3.22 1.11 -6.92
N THR A 238 3.65 0.55 -8.07
CA THR A 238 3.40 1.19 -9.36
C THR A 238 1.91 1.28 -9.67
N LEU A 239 1.16 0.21 -9.41
CA LEU A 239 -0.30 0.21 -9.54
C LEU A 239 -0.97 1.19 -8.58
N GLN A 240 -0.45 1.34 -7.35
CA GLN A 240 -0.90 2.35 -6.39
C GLN A 240 -0.76 3.76 -6.97
N ILE A 241 0.43 4.13 -7.44
CA ILE A 241 0.70 5.46 -7.99
C ILE A 241 -0.20 5.75 -9.20
N LEU A 242 -0.34 4.77 -10.11
CA LEU A 242 -1.19 4.90 -11.30
C LEU A 242 -2.68 4.92 -10.95
N GLY A 243 -3.10 4.14 -9.97
CA GLY A 243 -4.49 4.03 -9.54
C GLY A 243 -4.95 5.19 -8.66
N GLN A 244 -4.05 5.81 -7.91
CA GLN A 244 -4.37 7.00 -7.11
C GLN A 244 -4.51 8.26 -7.96
N ARG A 245 -3.94 8.28 -9.16
CA ARG A 245 -4.02 9.44 -10.05
C ARG A 245 -5.48 9.74 -10.36
N ASP A 246 -5.89 10.98 -10.14
CA ASP A 246 -7.26 11.48 -10.37
C ASP A 246 -8.36 10.79 -9.51
N LEU A 247 -7.97 10.08 -8.44
CA LEU A 247 -8.89 9.50 -7.48
C LEU A 247 -8.74 10.16 -6.11
N ASN A 248 -9.83 10.35 -5.39
CA ASN A 248 -9.78 10.87 -4.02
C ASN A 248 -8.95 9.93 -3.13
N PRO A 249 -7.89 10.41 -2.42
CA PRO A 249 -7.00 9.56 -1.63
C PRO A 249 -7.73 8.81 -0.50
N ALA A 250 -8.82 9.33 0.03
CA ALA A 250 -9.63 8.62 1.01
C ALA A 250 -10.40 7.43 0.39
N ILE A 251 -10.84 7.53 -0.86
CA ILE A 251 -11.43 6.39 -1.60
C ILE A 251 -10.31 5.40 -1.95
N ALA A 252 -9.15 5.89 -2.36
CA ALA A 252 -8.00 5.04 -2.66
C ALA A 252 -7.57 4.23 -1.43
N SER A 253 -7.43 4.86 -0.25
CA SER A 253 -7.08 4.18 1.00
C SER A 253 -8.12 3.13 1.39
N LEU A 254 -9.41 3.42 1.18
CA LEU A 254 -10.48 2.47 1.46
C LEU A 254 -10.44 1.24 0.53
N ILE A 255 -10.13 1.44 -0.76
CA ILE A 255 -9.95 0.30 -1.68
C ILE A 255 -8.73 -0.53 -1.30
N MET A 256 -7.63 0.13 -0.95
CA MET A 256 -6.39 -0.55 -0.57
C MET A 256 -6.53 -1.36 0.72
N CYS A 257 -7.42 -0.99 1.66
CA CYS A 257 -7.64 -1.79 2.86
C CYS A 257 -8.25 -3.18 2.59
N LEU A 258 -8.71 -3.46 1.36
CA LEU A 258 -9.04 -4.81 0.90
C LEU A 258 -7.84 -5.79 0.97
N GLU A 259 -6.62 -5.29 1.12
CA GLU A 259 -5.44 -6.13 1.36
C GLU A 259 -5.64 -7.10 2.54
N SER A 260 -6.33 -6.65 3.60
CA SER A 260 -6.66 -7.50 4.75
C SER A 260 -7.65 -8.61 4.40
N VAL A 261 -8.62 -8.34 3.51
CA VAL A 261 -9.56 -9.34 2.99
C VAL A 261 -8.81 -10.36 2.12
N PHE A 262 -7.96 -9.88 1.20
CA PHE A 262 -7.19 -10.76 0.33
C PHE A 262 -6.13 -11.56 1.09
N SER A 263 -5.58 -11.02 2.19
CA SER A 263 -4.69 -11.76 3.09
C SER A 263 -5.43 -12.92 3.77
N ALA A 264 -6.63 -12.68 4.27
CA ALA A 264 -7.46 -13.72 4.88
C ALA A 264 -7.88 -14.80 3.87
N LEU A 265 -8.31 -14.39 2.67
CA LEU A 265 -8.67 -15.33 1.59
C LEU A 265 -7.44 -16.13 1.12
N GLY A 266 -6.28 -15.49 1.00
CA GLY A 266 -5.02 -16.15 0.67
C GLY A 266 -4.61 -17.18 1.73
N GLY A 267 -4.75 -16.85 3.01
CA GLY A 267 -4.53 -17.78 4.14
C GLY A 267 -5.48 -18.98 4.08
N TRP A 268 -6.75 -18.76 3.76
CA TRP A 268 -7.73 -19.82 3.61
C TRP A 268 -7.42 -20.72 2.41
N MET A 269 -7.14 -20.15 1.24
CA MET A 269 -6.95 -20.92 -0.01
C MET A 269 -5.57 -21.60 -0.08
N LEU A 270 -4.51 -20.93 0.37
CA LEU A 270 -3.12 -21.41 0.18
C LEU A 270 -2.56 -22.14 1.41
N LEU A 271 -2.96 -21.70 2.61
CA LEU A 271 -2.47 -22.25 3.87
C LEU A 271 -3.51 -23.13 4.57
N HIS A 272 -4.69 -23.37 3.93
CA HIS A 272 -5.80 -24.17 4.46
C HIS A 272 -6.26 -23.70 5.86
N GLN A 273 -6.14 -22.40 6.14
CA GLN A 273 -6.61 -21.81 7.39
C GLN A 273 -8.14 -21.70 7.38
N ASN A 274 -8.78 -22.10 8.48
CA ASN A 274 -10.23 -21.96 8.59
C ASN A 274 -10.61 -20.52 8.93
N LEU A 275 -11.51 -19.94 8.13
CA LEU A 275 -12.15 -18.65 8.43
C LEU A 275 -13.37 -18.88 9.30
N SER A 276 -13.42 -18.22 10.44
CA SER A 276 -14.61 -18.19 11.30
C SER A 276 -15.72 -17.35 10.65
N ALA A 277 -16.97 -17.58 11.05
CA ALA A 277 -18.10 -16.77 10.62
C ALA A 277 -17.90 -15.26 10.89
N ARG A 278 -17.25 -14.92 12.01
CA ARG A 278 -16.88 -13.54 12.36
C ARG A 278 -15.92 -12.92 11.34
N GLU A 279 -14.90 -13.66 10.91
CA GLU A 279 -13.91 -13.19 9.92
C GLU A 279 -14.55 -13.02 8.54
N VAL A 280 -15.40 -13.97 8.13
CA VAL A 280 -16.17 -13.87 6.88
C VAL A 280 -17.07 -12.62 6.91
N PHE A 281 -17.77 -12.38 8.03
CA PHE A 281 -18.59 -11.18 8.17
C PHE A 281 -17.77 -9.90 8.12
N GLY A 282 -16.57 -9.89 8.71
CA GLY A 282 -15.59 -8.80 8.60
C GLY A 282 -15.20 -8.52 7.14
N CYS A 283 -14.88 -9.56 6.36
CA CYS A 283 -14.60 -9.43 4.93
C CYS A 283 -15.78 -8.80 4.16
N VAL A 284 -17.00 -9.26 4.42
CA VAL A 284 -18.22 -8.73 3.78
C VAL A 284 -18.40 -7.23 4.11
N LEU A 285 -18.18 -6.83 5.37
CA LEU A 285 -18.29 -5.42 5.77
C LEU A 285 -17.25 -4.54 5.06
N ILE A 286 -15.98 -4.98 4.97
CA ILE A 286 -14.93 -4.21 4.27
C ILE A 286 -15.30 -4.05 2.80
N PHE A 287 -15.73 -5.14 2.16
CA PHE A 287 -16.14 -5.08 0.76
C PHE A 287 -17.36 -4.16 0.55
N ALA A 288 -18.36 -4.26 1.41
CA ALA A 288 -19.53 -3.39 1.38
C ALA A 288 -19.17 -1.91 1.58
N ALA A 289 -18.20 -1.61 2.47
CA ALA A 289 -17.70 -0.26 2.68
C ALA A 289 -17.05 0.32 1.42
N VAL A 290 -16.23 -0.48 0.72
CA VAL A 290 -15.60 -0.08 -0.55
C VAL A 290 -16.64 0.19 -1.63
N VAL A 291 -17.65 -0.66 -1.76
CA VAL A 291 -18.75 -0.47 -2.71
C VAL A 291 -19.55 0.79 -2.34
N LEU A 292 -19.91 0.95 -1.07
CA LEU A 292 -20.65 2.12 -0.58
C LEU A 292 -19.92 3.42 -0.91
N ALA A 293 -18.61 3.50 -0.68
CA ALA A 293 -17.83 4.71 -0.95
C ALA A 293 -17.77 5.10 -2.44
N GLN A 294 -17.99 4.16 -3.35
CA GLN A 294 -17.92 4.38 -4.79
C GLN A 294 -19.30 4.60 -5.45
N LEU A 295 -20.40 4.39 -4.73
CA LEU A 295 -21.75 4.61 -5.27
C LEU A 295 -21.97 6.11 -5.57
N PRO A 296 -22.54 6.45 -6.75
CA PRO A 296 -22.95 7.82 -7.03
C PRO A 296 -24.02 8.30 -6.03
N LEU A 297 -23.82 9.48 -5.43
CA LEU A 297 -24.77 10.06 -4.47
C LEU A 297 -26.21 10.16 -5.02
N GLU A 298 -26.35 10.33 -6.33
CA GLU A 298 -27.66 10.37 -7.02
C GLU A 298 -28.46 9.07 -6.89
N MET A 299 -27.81 7.93 -6.83
CA MET A 299 -28.49 6.63 -6.64
C MET A 299 -29.06 6.49 -5.22
N LEU A 300 -28.36 7.01 -4.22
CA LEU A 300 -28.83 7.01 -2.83
C LEU A 300 -30.03 7.94 -2.61
N HIS A 301 -30.08 9.07 -3.34
CA HIS A 301 -31.25 9.99 -3.29
C HIS A 301 -32.47 9.46 -4.06
N ARG A 302 -32.28 8.62 -5.11
CA ARG A 302 -33.40 7.98 -5.80
C ARG A 302 -34.07 6.90 -4.95
N ALA A 303 -33.29 6.12 -4.20
CA ALA A 303 -33.82 5.09 -3.29
C ALA A 303 -34.68 5.71 -2.16
N LYS A 304 -34.35 6.94 -1.70
CA LYS A 304 -35.15 7.65 -0.70
C LYS A 304 -36.47 8.27 -1.23
N LYS A 305 -36.65 8.39 -2.54
CA LYS A 305 -37.89 8.91 -3.16
C LYS A 305 -38.89 7.83 -3.54
N THR A 306 -38.49 6.56 -3.48
CA THR A 306 -39.33 5.39 -3.81
C THR A 306 -39.81 4.62 -2.59
N THR A 307 -39.45 5.04 -1.38
CA THR A 307 -40.03 4.62 -0.09
C THR A 307 -40.86 5.74 0.50
#